data_6baf1365d5045522a8f0252c3f497155
#
_entry.id   6baf1365d5045522a8f0252c3f497155
#
_cell.length_a   1.000
_cell.length_b   1.000
_cell.length_c   1.000
_cell.angle_alpha   90.00
_cell.angle_beta   90.00
_cell.angle_gamma   90.00
#
_symmetry.space_group_name_H-M   'P 1'
#
loop_
_entity.id
_entity.type
_entity.pdbx_description
1 polymer ?
#
loop_
_entity_poly.entity_id
_entity_poly.type
_entity_poly.pdbx_seq_one_letter_code
_entity_poly.pdbx_strand_id
1 'polypeptide(L)'
;KNYDIAFINGEKKNNNLYLKLKSINKEIQIFEGKYKPVNLKKFNLKKRYLMFCGIGNPHEFEQTLVKNKFIIKERIIYPDHYRIPDEIFNKLKLKAKNENLSIVTTEKDFFRLNKSQRKNIKFLKISLEIKDIKKFKKLLISKL
;
A
#
# COMPACT_ATOMS: atom_id res chain seq x y z
N LYS A 1 19.96 16.44 17.86
CA LYS A 1 19.99 16.42 16.37
C LYS A 1 18.81 17.24 15.89
N ASN A 2 19.08 18.34 15.19
CA ASN A 2 18.03 19.20 14.67
C ASN A 2 17.58 18.64 13.31
N TYR A 3 16.30 18.26 13.21
CA TYR A 3 15.66 17.93 11.95
C TYR A 3 14.93 19.19 11.45
N ASP A 4 15.15 19.54 10.19
CA ASP A 4 14.53 20.71 9.56
C ASP A 4 13.17 20.35 8.92
N ILE A 5 12.98 19.07 8.60
CA ILE A 5 11.82 18.58 7.87
C ILE A 5 11.24 17.35 8.57
N ALA A 6 9.94 17.32 8.71
CA ALA A 6 9.16 16.12 9.04
C ALA A 6 8.16 15.82 7.93
N PHE A 7 8.03 14.55 7.58
CA PHE A 7 7.05 14.08 6.63
C PHE A 7 6.04 13.17 7.34
N ILE A 8 4.77 13.57 7.34
CA ILE A 8 3.68 12.81 7.93
C ILE A 8 2.95 12.06 6.82
N ASN A 9 2.99 10.73 6.88
CA ASN A 9 2.25 9.87 5.96
C ASN A 9 0.95 9.40 6.62
N GLY A 10 -0.19 9.64 5.98
CA GLY A 10 -1.49 9.19 6.46
C GLY A 10 -2.65 10.04 5.98
N GLU A 11 -3.86 9.51 6.14
CA GLU A 11 -5.09 10.21 5.71
C GLU A 11 -5.66 11.16 6.76
N LYS A 12 -5.41 10.89 8.04
CA LYS A 12 -5.95 11.70 9.14
C LYS A 12 -4.93 12.75 9.57
N LYS A 13 -5.37 14.01 9.63
CA LYS A 13 -4.60 15.04 10.33
C LYS A 13 -4.40 14.60 11.78
N ASN A 14 -3.16 14.41 12.16
CA ASN A 14 -2.79 14.15 13.55
C ASN A 14 -2.31 15.45 14.20
N ASN A 15 -3.28 16.26 14.68
CA ASN A 15 -2.97 17.53 15.30
C ASN A 15 -2.03 17.40 16.51
N ASN A 16 -2.15 16.32 17.28
CA ASN A 16 -1.25 16.07 18.42
C ASN A 16 0.19 15.83 17.96
N LEU A 17 0.39 15.05 16.89
CA LEU A 17 1.72 14.84 16.33
C LEU A 17 2.30 16.14 15.77
N TYR A 18 1.48 16.95 15.08
CA TYR A 18 1.88 18.25 14.57
C TYR A 18 2.35 19.17 15.68
N LEU A 19 1.55 19.32 16.75
CA LEU A 19 1.90 20.14 17.91
C LEU A 19 3.17 19.63 18.60
N LYS A 20 3.31 18.31 18.78
CA LYS A 20 4.50 17.70 19.36
C LYS A 20 5.75 17.97 18.52
N LEU A 21 5.68 17.86 17.19
CA LEU A 21 6.82 18.20 16.33
C LEU A 21 7.21 19.67 16.46
N LYS A 22 6.23 20.57 16.47
CA LYS A 22 6.46 22.02 16.63
C LYS A 22 6.97 22.41 18.03
N SER A 23 6.62 21.66 19.07
CA SER A 23 7.16 21.89 20.41
C SER A 23 8.64 21.50 20.53
N ILE A 24 9.09 20.50 19.76
CA ILE A 24 10.50 20.07 19.72
C ILE A 24 11.34 21.05 18.88
N ASN A 25 10.82 21.47 17.74
CA ASN A 25 11.47 22.44 16.86
C ASN A 25 10.41 23.34 16.21
N LYS A 26 10.38 24.63 16.63
CA LYS A 26 9.41 25.61 16.10
C LYS A 26 9.56 25.84 14.59
N GLU A 27 10.79 25.76 14.09
CA GLU A 27 11.15 25.99 12.68
C GLU A 27 10.95 24.77 11.78
N ILE A 28 10.64 23.58 12.34
CA ILE A 28 10.47 22.37 11.54
C ILE A 28 9.39 22.55 10.48
N GLN A 29 9.73 22.25 9.23
CA GLN A 29 8.76 22.25 8.15
C GLN A 29 8.09 20.89 8.05
N ILE A 30 6.74 20.88 8.13
CA ILE A 30 5.97 19.66 8.14
C ILE A 30 5.26 19.52 6.79
N PHE A 31 5.50 18.40 6.13
CA PHE A 31 4.81 18.01 4.90
C PHE A 31 3.94 16.79 5.15
N GLU A 32 2.83 16.72 4.45
CA GLU A 32 1.85 15.63 4.53
C GLU A 32 1.77 14.91 3.19
N GLY A 33 1.55 13.61 3.25
CA GLY A 33 1.28 12.81 2.08
C GLY A 33 0.44 11.59 2.40
N LYS A 34 -0.12 10.99 1.34
CA LYS A 34 -0.90 9.77 1.44
C LYS A 34 -0.67 8.88 0.23
N TYR A 35 -0.79 7.59 0.41
CA TYR A 35 -0.76 6.66 -0.69
C TYR A 35 -2.11 6.63 -1.41
N LYS A 36 -2.06 6.69 -2.74
CA LYS A 36 -3.22 6.53 -3.62
C LYS A 36 -3.01 5.40 -4.62
N PRO A 37 -4.02 4.57 -4.86
CA PRO A 37 -4.01 3.63 -5.96
C PRO A 37 -3.96 4.36 -7.32
N VAL A 38 -3.08 3.90 -8.22
CA VAL A 38 -2.90 4.53 -9.53
C VAL A 38 -3.30 3.64 -10.71
N ASN A 39 -3.72 2.40 -10.44
CA ASN A 39 -4.07 1.44 -11.50
C ASN A 39 -5.47 0.83 -11.34
N LEU A 40 -6.40 1.50 -10.67
CA LEU A 40 -7.76 1.00 -10.42
C LEU A 40 -8.49 0.59 -11.70
N LYS A 41 -8.26 1.30 -12.81
CA LYS A 41 -8.85 0.98 -14.13
C LYS A 41 -8.54 -0.43 -14.64
N LYS A 42 -7.52 -1.09 -14.11
CA LYS A 42 -7.15 -2.48 -14.46
C LYS A 42 -8.01 -3.53 -13.76
N PHE A 43 -8.88 -3.12 -12.83
CA PHE A 43 -9.70 -4.01 -12.01
C PHE A 43 -11.18 -3.91 -12.40
N ASN A 44 -11.86 -5.06 -12.36
CA ASN A 44 -13.31 -5.10 -12.44
C ASN A 44 -13.88 -5.12 -11.02
N LEU A 45 -14.35 -3.98 -10.53
CA LEU A 45 -14.85 -3.83 -9.16
C LEU A 45 -16.18 -4.57 -8.89
N LYS A 46 -16.84 -5.11 -9.93
CA LYS A 46 -18.00 -5.99 -9.77
C LYS A 46 -17.62 -7.44 -9.42
N LYS A 47 -16.34 -7.82 -9.58
CA LYS A 47 -15.85 -9.13 -9.21
C LYS A 47 -15.57 -9.23 -7.71
N ARG A 48 -15.64 -10.46 -7.19
CA ARG A 48 -15.21 -10.81 -5.85
C ARG A 48 -13.72 -11.14 -5.86
N TYR A 49 -13.03 -10.82 -4.79
CA TYR A 49 -11.58 -10.95 -4.70
C TYR A 49 -11.13 -11.79 -3.52
N LEU A 50 -10.10 -12.59 -3.77
CA LEU A 50 -9.19 -13.13 -2.78
C LEU A 50 -7.99 -12.19 -2.73
N MET A 51 -7.75 -11.58 -1.58
CA MET A 51 -6.54 -10.81 -1.34
C MET A 51 -5.50 -11.66 -0.63
N PHE A 52 -4.24 -11.55 -1.02
CA PHE A 52 -3.13 -12.03 -0.22
C PHE A 52 -2.02 -10.99 -0.12
N CYS A 53 -1.28 -11.00 0.98
CA CYS A 53 -0.10 -10.17 1.16
C CYS A 53 0.84 -10.73 2.22
N GLY A 54 2.14 -10.39 2.09
CA GLY A 54 3.19 -10.65 3.05
C GLY A 54 3.96 -9.35 3.34
N ILE A 55 3.29 -8.39 3.98
CA ILE A 55 3.81 -7.06 4.33
C ILE A 55 3.55 -6.77 5.80
N GLY A 56 4.31 -5.83 6.38
CA GLY A 56 4.21 -5.46 7.80
C GLY A 56 2.87 -4.83 8.23
N ASN A 57 2.09 -4.26 7.30
CA ASN A 57 0.77 -3.70 7.61
C ASN A 57 -0.31 -4.20 6.63
N PRO A 58 -0.76 -5.46 6.77
CA PRO A 58 -1.78 -6.05 5.90
C PRO A 58 -3.15 -5.36 6.03
N HIS A 59 -3.46 -4.82 7.20
CA HIS A 59 -4.71 -4.12 7.45
C HIS A 59 -4.85 -2.85 6.60
N GLU A 60 -3.79 -2.08 6.45
CA GLU A 60 -3.79 -0.88 5.60
C GLU A 60 -4.02 -1.23 4.13
N PHE A 61 -3.43 -2.32 3.65
CA PHE A 61 -3.69 -2.83 2.30
C PHE A 61 -5.16 -3.21 2.10
N GLU A 62 -5.73 -3.97 3.03
CA GLU A 62 -7.15 -4.32 3.01
C GLU A 62 -8.04 -3.07 3.02
N GLN A 63 -7.81 -2.15 3.94
CA GLN A 63 -8.57 -0.89 3.99
C GLN A 63 -8.48 -0.11 2.68
N THR A 64 -7.30 -0.09 2.04
CA THR A 64 -7.13 0.55 0.75
C THR A 64 -7.99 -0.11 -0.33
N LEU A 65 -8.05 -1.44 -0.37
CA LEU A 65 -8.93 -2.17 -1.29
C LEU A 65 -10.42 -1.86 -1.03
N VAL A 66 -10.86 -1.95 0.22
CA VAL A 66 -12.27 -1.72 0.61
C VAL A 66 -12.71 -0.28 0.32
N LYS A 67 -11.88 0.71 0.66
CA LYS A 67 -12.15 2.14 0.33
C LYS A 67 -12.31 2.36 -1.18
N ASN A 68 -11.61 1.57 -2.00
CA ASN A 68 -11.71 1.62 -3.45
C ASN A 68 -12.74 0.62 -4.02
N LYS A 69 -13.70 0.19 -3.18
CA LYS A 69 -14.88 -0.61 -3.56
C LYS A 69 -14.56 -2.02 -4.06
N PHE A 70 -13.44 -2.61 -3.65
CA PHE A 70 -13.19 -4.04 -3.89
C PHE A 70 -14.08 -4.89 -2.98
N ILE A 71 -14.66 -5.94 -3.54
CA ILE A 71 -15.46 -6.93 -2.80
C ILE A 71 -14.51 -8.05 -2.34
N ILE A 72 -13.92 -7.92 -1.16
CA ILE A 72 -13.00 -8.91 -0.61
C ILE A 72 -13.79 -10.02 0.08
N LYS A 73 -13.65 -11.26 -0.41
CA LYS A 73 -14.27 -12.45 0.16
C LYS A 73 -13.31 -13.28 0.98
N GLU A 74 -12.07 -13.36 0.54
CA GLU A 74 -11.03 -14.15 1.20
C GLU A 74 -9.79 -13.29 1.48
N ARG A 75 -9.14 -13.58 2.61
CA ARG A 75 -7.93 -12.92 3.08
C ARG A 75 -6.90 -13.97 3.44
N ILE A 76 -5.74 -13.90 2.83
CA ILE A 76 -4.60 -14.75 3.17
C ILE A 76 -3.42 -13.84 3.49
N ILE A 77 -2.99 -13.86 4.74
CA ILE A 77 -1.89 -13.03 5.23
C ILE A 77 -0.71 -13.93 5.52
N TYR A 78 0.40 -13.68 4.85
CA TYR A 78 1.69 -14.34 5.10
C TYR A 78 2.58 -13.46 5.98
N PRO A 79 3.55 -14.03 6.68
CA PRO A 79 4.59 -13.26 7.34
C PRO A 79 5.30 -12.31 6.38
N ASP A 80 5.81 -11.18 6.88
CA ASP A 80 6.57 -10.26 6.02
C ASP A 80 7.80 -10.98 5.45
N HIS A 81 8.11 -10.71 4.19
CA HIS A 81 9.19 -11.35 3.43
C HIS A 81 9.00 -12.85 3.15
N TYR A 82 7.87 -13.47 3.46
CA TYR A 82 7.64 -14.89 3.20
C TYR A 82 7.67 -15.19 1.70
N ARG A 83 8.45 -16.20 1.33
CA ARG A 83 8.45 -16.77 -0.03
C ARG A 83 7.44 -17.90 -0.07
N ILE A 84 6.36 -17.71 -0.82
CA ILE A 84 5.27 -18.69 -0.88
C ILE A 84 5.72 -19.87 -1.75
N PRO A 85 5.82 -21.10 -1.22
CA PRO A 85 6.12 -22.30 -2.01
C PRO A 85 5.07 -22.52 -3.11
N ASP A 86 5.50 -23.11 -4.23
CA ASP A 86 4.60 -23.35 -5.37
C ASP A 86 3.39 -24.19 -4.99
N GLU A 87 3.55 -25.18 -4.14
CA GLU A 87 2.44 -26.02 -3.65
C GLU A 87 1.38 -25.21 -2.93
N ILE A 88 1.80 -24.34 -1.98
CA ILE A 88 0.88 -23.47 -1.22
C ILE A 88 0.21 -22.48 -2.17
N PHE A 89 0.98 -21.93 -3.11
CA PHE A 89 0.45 -20.96 -4.07
C PHE A 89 -0.55 -21.59 -5.04
N ASN A 90 -0.33 -22.84 -5.45
CA ASN A 90 -1.26 -23.59 -6.29
C ASN A 90 -2.57 -23.89 -5.54
N LYS A 91 -2.52 -24.22 -4.25
CA LYS A 91 -3.72 -24.35 -3.39
C LYS A 91 -4.52 -23.05 -3.33
N LEU A 92 -3.83 -21.89 -3.18
CA LEU A 92 -4.46 -20.56 -3.21
C LEU A 92 -5.17 -20.31 -4.55
N LYS A 93 -4.50 -20.61 -5.68
CA LYS A 93 -5.09 -20.45 -7.02
C LYS A 93 -6.29 -21.36 -7.22
N LEU A 94 -6.22 -22.60 -6.77
CA LEU A 94 -7.31 -23.56 -6.86
C LEU A 94 -8.52 -23.09 -6.06
N LYS A 95 -8.32 -22.64 -4.83
CA LYS A 95 -9.36 -22.04 -4.00
C LYS A 95 -10.02 -20.87 -4.72
N ALA A 96 -9.24 -19.91 -5.23
CA ALA A 96 -9.77 -18.77 -5.94
C ALA A 96 -10.59 -19.17 -7.18
N LYS A 97 -10.15 -20.19 -7.92
CA LYS A 97 -10.87 -20.75 -9.08
C LYS A 97 -12.21 -21.36 -8.67
N ASN A 98 -12.21 -22.23 -7.65
CA ASN A 98 -13.40 -22.92 -7.18
C ASN A 98 -14.48 -21.96 -6.66
N GLU A 99 -14.07 -20.87 -6.02
CA GLU A 99 -14.98 -19.86 -5.47
C GLU A 99 -15.26 -18.70 -6.45
N ASN A 100 -14.75 -18.78 -7.69
CA ASN A 100 -14.88 -17.73 -8.71
C ASN A 100 -14.37 -16.35 -8.22
N LEU A 101 -13.20 -16.33 -7.58
CA LEU A 101 -12.55 -15.14 -7.07
C LEU A 101 -11.41 -14.69 -7.99
N SER A 102 -11.29 -13.38 -8.18
CA SER A 102 -10.09 -12.78 -8.77
C SER A 102 -9.04 -12.57 -7.69
N ILE A 103 -7.76 -12.79 -8.01
CA ILE A 103 -6.69 -12.65 -7.01
C ILE A 103 -6.07 -11.27 -7.11
N VAL A 104 -5.92 -10.60 -5.96
CA VAL A 104 -5.23 -9.32 -5.82
C VAL A 104 -4.19 -9.35 -4.70
N THR A 105 -3.06 -8.70 -4.95
CA THR A 105 -1.96 -8.59 -3.98
C THR A 105 -1.31 -7.21 -4.03
N THR A 106 -0.29 -6.97 -3.21
CA THR A 106 0.53 -5.77 -3.26
C THR A 106 1.53 -5.82 -4.43
N GLU A 107 2.03 -4.66 -4.87
CA GLU A 107 3.09 -4.60 -5.88
C GLU A 107 4.36 -5.32 -5.41
N LYS A 108 4.75 -5.16 -4.13
CA LYS A 108 5.91 -5.81 -3.50
C LYS A 108 5.80 -7.35 -3.58
N ASP A 109 4.65 -7.90 -3.18
CA ASP A 109 4.45 -9.34 -3.17
C ASP A 109 4.35 -9.91 -4.58
N PHE A 110 3.70 -9.19 -5.51
CA PHE A 110 3.64 -9.61 -6.91
C PHE A 110 5.02 -9.79 -7.53
N PHE A 111 5.96 -8.85 -7.27
CA PHE A 111 7.30 -8.96 -7.83
C PHE A 111 8.17 -10.04 -7.18
N ARG A 112 7.79 -10.55 -6.00
CA ARG A 112 8.43 -11.72 -5.36
C ARG A 112 7.97 -13.04 -5.96
N LEU A 113 6.83 -13.07 -6.64
CA LEU A 113 6.31 -14.26 -7.30
C LEU A 113 7.18 -14.61 -8.52
N ASN A 114 7.35 -15.90 -8.77
CA ASN A 114 7.96 -16.37 -10.00
C ASN A 114 7.01 -16.19 -11.22
N LYS A 115 7.52 -16.42 -12.42
CA LYS A 115 6.78 -16.19 -13.67
C LYS A 115 5.48 -17.02 -13.76
N SER A 116 5.50 -18.27 -13.29
CA SER A 116 4.33 -19.16 -13.30
C SER A 116 3.27 -18.71 -12.29
N GLN A 117 3.71 -18.29 -11.11
CA GLN A 117 2.84 -17.80 -10.04
C GLN A 117 2.11 -16.51 -10.46
N ARG A 118 2.75 -15.58 -11.19
CA ARG A 118 2.16 -14.29 -11.61
C ARG A 118 0.96 -14.42 -12.56
N LYS A 119 0.80 -15.58 -13.21
CA LYS A 119 -0.30 -15.79 -14.17
C LYS A 119 -1.66 -15.61 -13.49
N ASN A 120 -2.50 -14.72 -14.05
CA ASN A 120 -3.84 -14.37 -13.56
C ASN A 120 -3.86 -13.68 -12.17
N ILE A 121 -2.74 -13.16 -11.72
CA ILE A 121 -2.66 -12.33 -10.50
C ILE A 121 -2.62 -10.86 -10.91
N LYS A 122 -3.35 -10.02 -10.17
CA LYS A 122 -3.26 -8.57 -10.30
C LYS A 122 -2.70 -7.98 -9.01
N PHE A 123 -1.94 -6.90 -9.14
CA PHE A 123 -1.46 -6.16 -7.98
C PHE A 123 -1.98 -4.73 -8.00
N LEU A 124 -2.29 -4.22 -6.81
CA LEU A 124 -2.63 -2.82 -6.63
C LEU A 124 -1.33 -2.01 -6.59
N LYS A 125 -1.18 -1.08 -7.53
CA LYS A 125 -0.08 -0.12 -7.54
C LYS A 125 -0.51 1.13 -6.80
N ILE A 126 0.33 1.58 -5.87
CA ILE A 126 0.12 2.81 -5.11
C ILE A 126 1.21 3.82 -5.43
N SER A 127 0.88 5.10 -5.32
CA SER A 127 1.83 6.21 -5.43
C SER A 127 1.65 7.15 -4.25
N LEU A 128 2.75 7.71 -3.75
CA LEU A 128 2.72 8.71 -2.70
C LEU A 128 2.31 10.05 -3.32
N GLU A 129 1.17 10.59 -2.90
CA GLU A 129 0.73 11.93 -3.22
C GLU A 129 1.16 12.86 -2.08
N ILE A 130 2.03 13.82 -2.38
CA ILE A 130 2.53 14.78 -1.41
C ILE A 130 1.75 16.08 -1.55
N LYS A 131 1.16 16.54 -0.46
CA LYS A 131 0.54 17.86 -0.39
C LYS A 131 1.62 18.92 -0.54
N ASP A 132 1.34 19.95 -1.34
CA ASP A 132 2.29 21.03 -1.63
C ASP A 132 3.64 20.54 -2.19
N ILE A 133 3.61 19.57 -3.11
CA ILE A 133 4.79 18.95 -3.72
C ILE A 133 5.80 19.98 -4.28
N LYS A 134 5.32 21.12 -4.81
CA LYS A 134 6.21 22.18 -5.32
C LYS A 134 7.05 22.78 -4.22
N LYS A 135 6.43 23.09 -3.06
CA LYS A 135 7.12 23.63 -1.88
C LYS A 135 8.10 22.60 -1.32
N PHE A 136 7.68 21.34 -1.24
CA PHE A 136 8.53 20.24 -0.77
C PHE A 136 9.79 20.08 -1.66
N LYS A 137 9.63 20.06 -2.99
CA LYS A 137 10.74 19.98 -3.95
C LYS A 137 11.68 21.17 -3.83
N LYS A 138 11.14 22.41 -3.76
CA LYS A 138 11.95 23.62 -3.61
C LYS A 138 12.82 23.57 -2.36
N LEU A 139 12.24 23.12 -1.25
CA LEU A 139 12.97 22.98 0.01
C LEU A 139 14.08 21.92 -0.07
N LEU A 140 13.80 20.75 -0.65
CA LEU A 140 14.82 19.71 -0.82
C LEU A 140 16.01 20.22 -1.66
N ILE A 141 15.74 20.90 -2.78
CA ILE A 141 16.78 21.44 -3.65
C ILE A 141 17.62 22.52 -2.93
N SER A 142 17.00 23.34 -2.07
CA SER A 142 17.72 24.38 -1.31
C SER A 142 18.64 23.85 -0.20
N LYS A 143 18.57 22.52 0.08
CA LYS A 143 19.39 21.84 1.09
C LYS A 143 20.50 20.97 0.48
N LEU A 144 20.54 20.88 -0.85
CA LEU A 144 21.61 20.22 -1.62
C LEU A 144 22.69 21.23 -1.97
#